data_d5dbe78d335eff88398e394637076bef
#
_entry.id   d5dbe78d335eff88398e394637076bef
#
_cell.length_a   1.000
_cell.length_b   1.000
_cell.length_c   1.000
_cell.angle_alpha   90.00
_cell.angle_beta   90.00
_cell.angle_gamma   90.00
#
_symmetry.space_group_name_H-M   'P 1'
#
loop_
_entity.id
_entity.type
_entity.pdbx_description
1 polymer ?
#
loop_
_entity_poly.entity_id
_entity_poly.type
_entity_poly.pdbx_seq_one_letter_code
_entity_poly.pdbx_strand_id
1 'polypeptide(L)'
;MKEYIKYIAFLVVILLSILWLGGFFSKKIPTKEVAKESKVVHGLTVGAVEKMDYVETPYIGQVVADQRAEISSRIMGRVLKVHVKEGECVRAGRLLVSVDASDVQAQVNAIEQQKRQAEKAYESALVQYEAVKKTYERYSALLNQSAITQQEFDQVKAQFESAKAQVEQAKAGIEALNAQKSAVASNLAYANLTAPFDGCVVQKNVDVGDLAMPGHPLLILEKTPYRVEVYLPERFLGKVKVGSSLKVEIDGKVLEGRVVESGISVDPTTRTFRVKLSVPSNGLFSGKLARVLVPEDQSTLVVPQSAIVRRFDFTGVWVVREDNTFELRFVRLGDTFGDKVQVLSGLKEGERVVIQGIEKVCEGCKVGG
;
A
#
# COMPACT_ATOMS: atom_id res chain seq x y z
N MET A 1 24.33 -64.23 78.96
CA MET A 1 24.48 -64.83 77.62
C MET A 1 23.13 -65.03 76.87
N LYS A 2 22.01 -65.34 77.54
CA LYS A 2 20.74 -65.63 76.84
C LYS A 2 20.05 -64.40 76.22
N GLU A 3 20.26 -63.20 76.67
CA GLU A 3 19.68 -62.01 76.16
C GLU A 3 20.33 -61.55 74.83
N TYR A 4 21.65 -61.67 74.69
CA TYR A 4 22.35 -61.27 73.44
C TYR A 4 22.00 -62.14 72.23
N ILE A 5 21.60 -63.38 72.47
CA ILE A 5 21.16 -64.33 71.41
C ILE A 5 19.87 -63.83 70.75
N LYS A 6 18.96 -63.24 71.49
CA LYS A 6 17.70 -62.70 70.96
C LYS A 6 17.96 -61.48 70.02
N TYR A 7 18.90 -60.58 70.38
CA TYR A 7 19.26 -59.43 69.54
C TYR A 7 19.99 -59.84 68.25
N ILE A 8 20.87 -60.87 68.37
CA ILE A 8 21.55 -61.42 67.19
C ILE A 8 20.52 -62.07 66.24
N ALA A 9 19.60 -62.84 66.75
CA ALA A 9 18.53 -63.46 65.95
C ALA A 9 17.65 -62.40 65.25
N PHE A 10 17.31 -61.36 65.97
CA PHE A 10 16.53 -60.25 65.38
C PHE A 10 17.31 -59.51 64.29
N LEU A 11 18.61 -59.28 64.47
CA LEU A 11 19.46 -58.63 63.44
C LEU A 11 19.57 -59.47 62.15
N VAL A 12 19.69 -60.84 62.36
CA VAL A 12 19.74 -61.77 61.22
C VAL A 12 18.41 -61.80 60.45
N VAL A 13 17.26 -61.68 61.11
CA VAL A 13 15.94 -61.62 60.45
C VAL A 13 15.80 -60.32 59.68
N ILE A 14 16.26 -59.18 60.22
CA ILE A 14 16.25 -57.90 59.52
C ILE A 14 17.18 -57.98 58.32
N LEU A 15 18.34 -58.53 58.41
CA LEU A 15 19.30 -58.66 57.32
C LEU A 15 18.75 -59.56 56.19
N LEU A 16 18.08 -60.67 56.55
CA LEU A 16 17.41 -61.56 55.61
C LEU A 16 16.20 -60.85 54.92
N SER A 17 15.47 -60.07 55.68
CA SER A 17 14.35 -59.30 55.10
C SER A 17 14.83 -58.19 54.11
N ILE A 18 15.95 -57.52 54.42
CA ILE A 18 16.58 -56.53 53.51
C ILE A 18 17.11 -57.22 52.24
N LEU A 19 17.72 -58.39 52.36
CA LEU A 19 18.17 -59.19 51.23
C LEU A 19 17.02 -59.72 50.39
N TRP A 20 15.87 -60.02 50.98
CA TRP A 20 14.65 -60.45 50.30
C TRP A 20 13.99 -59.28 49.59
N LEU A 21 13.86 -58.09 50.23
CA LEU A 21 13.38 -56.84 49.63
C LEU A 21 14.32 -56.29 48.52
N GLY A 22 15.63 -56.51 48.69
CA GLY A 22 16.65 -56.19 47.68
C GLY A 22 16.63 -57.08 46.44
N GLY A 23 15.77 -58.08 46.43
CA GLY A 23 15.62 -58.96 45.26
C GLY A 23 16.76 -59.93 45.05
N PHE A 24 17.58 -60.19 46.12
CA PHE A 24 18.74 -61.07 46.02
C PHE A 24 18.37 -62.55 45.75
N PHE A 25 17.12 -62.93 46.10
CA PHE A 25 16.58 -64.28 45.88
C PHE A 25 15.61 -64.32 44.67
N SER A 26 15.38 -63.17 43.98
CA SER A 26 14.58 -63.20 42.78
C SER A 26 15.45 -63.72 41.61
N LYS A 27 14.98 -64.73 40.93
CA LYS A 27 15.58 -65.19 39.68
C LYS A 27 15.47 -64.04 38.70
N LYS A 28 16.59 -63.45 38.28
CA LYS A 28 16.63 -62.52 37.15
C LYS A 28 16.06 -63.24 35.93
N ILE A 29 14.85 -62.84 35.49
CA ILE A 29 14.30 -63.30 34.24
C ILE A 29 15.25 -62.82 33.16
N PRO A 30 15.91 -63.73 32.41
CA PRO A 30 16.72 -63.25 31.30
C PRO A 30 15.78 -62.46 30.32
N THR A 31 16.11 -61.25 30.09
CA THR A 31 15.47 -60.46 28.96
C THR A 31 15.84 -61.23 27.70
N LYS A 32 14.91 -62.07 27.25
CA LYS A 32 15.01 -62.68 25.94
C LYS A 32 14.84 -61.52 24.96
N GLU A 33 15.91 -61.08 24.34
CA GLU A 33 15.81 -60.28 23.15
C GLU A 33 14.98 -61.10 22.16
N VAL A 34 13.69 -60.75 22.05
CA VAL A 34 12.85 -61.24 20.96
C VAL A 34 13.46 -60.64 19.70
N ALA A 35 14.27 -61.45 19.01
CA ALA A 35 14.63 -61.13 17.64
C ALA A 35 13.33 -60.98 16.87
N LYS A 36 12.86 -59.71 16.72
CA LYS A 36 11.73 -59.42 15.87
C LYS A 36 12.13 -59.81 14.46
N GLU A 37 11.60 -60.94 13.98
CA GLU A 37 11.66 -61.24 12.55
C GLU A 37 11.18 -59.99 11.82
N SER A 38 12.12 -59.31 11.14
CA SER A 38 11.84 -58.09 10.45
C SER A 38 10.95 -58.41 9.23
N LYS A 39 9.65 -58.14 9.38
CA LYS A 39 8.69 -58.29 8.29
C LYS A 39 9.14 -57.46 7.09
N VAL A 40 9.31 -58.11 5.96
CA VAL A 40 9.67 -57.42 4.71
C VAL A 40 8.40 -56.86 4.08
N VAL A 41 8.42 -55.56 3.74
CA VAL A 41 7.29 -54.84 3.16
C VAL A 41 7.62 -54.53 1.69
N HIS A 42 6.70 -54.91 0.77
CA HIS A 42 6.86 -54.72 -0.66
C HIS A 42 5.84 -53.67 -1.19
N GLY A 43 6.13 -53.10 -2.37
CA GLY A 43 5.24 -52.15 -3.04
C GLY A 43 5.23 -50.75 -2.41
N LEU A 44 6.38 -50.30 -1.95
CA LEU A 44 6.59 -48.96 -1.42
C LEU A 44 7.35 -48.12 -2.42
N THR A 45 7.00 -46.84 -2.52
CA THR A 45 7.82 -45.85 -3.21
C THR A 45 8.64 -45.05 -2.20
N VAL A 46 9.95 -45.08 -2.37
CA VAL A 46 10.91 -44.35 -1.53
C VAL A 46 11.47 -43.18 -2.34
N GLY A 47 11.53 -42.00 -1.76
CA GLY A 47 12.17 -40.81 -2.34
C GLY A 47 13.19 -40.20 -1.38
N ALA A 48 13.98 -39.29 -1.87
CA ALA A 48 14.93 -38.55 -1.04
C ALA A 48 14.31 -37.25 -0.51
N VAL A 49 14.73 -36.83 0.70
CA VAL A 49 14.48 -35.49 1.20
C VAL A 49 15.23 -34.49 0.32
N GLU A 50 14.48 -33.63 -0.34
CA GLU A 50 15.05 -32.65 -1.26
C GLU A 50 15.35 -31.34 -0.54
N LYS A 51 16.38 -30.67 -1.00
CA LYS A 51 16.69 -29.30 -0.61
C LYS A 51 16.13 -28.36 -1.65
N MET A 52 15.35 -27.39 -1.22
CA MET A 52 14.85 -26.30 -2.03
C MET A 52 15.65 -25.04 -1.69
N ASP A 53 16.32 -24.44 -2.68
CA ASP A 53 17.22 -23.30 -2.48
C ASP A 53 16.47 -21.96 -2.43
N TYR A 54 15.21 -21.93 -2.84
CA TYR A 54 14.36 -20.76 -2.76
C TYR A 54 12.94 -21.14 -2.36
N VAL A 55 12.30 -20.26 -1.63
CA VAL A 55 10.90 -20.36 -1.21
C VAL A 55 10.15 -19.16 -1.76
N GLU A 56 8.97 -19.38 -2.33
CA GLU A 56 8.10 -18.28 -2.76
C GLU A 56 7.27 -17.80 -1.55
N THR A 57 7.62 -16.66 -0.98
CA THR A 57 6.90 -16.08 0.15
C THR A 57 5.81 -15.13 -0.34
N PRO A 58 4.54 -15.30 0.09
CA PRO A 58 3.44 -14.43 -0.30
C PRO A 58 3.46 -13.11 0.46
N TYR A 59 3.50 -11.99 -0.28
CA TYR A 59 3.31 -10.65 0.25
C TYR A 59 1.96 -10.10 -0.18
N ILE A 60 1.23 -9.54 0.79
CA ILE A 60 -0.09 -8.98 0.55
C ILE A 60 0.07 -7.63 -0.17
N GLY A 61 -0.57 -7.50 -1.30
CA GLY A 61 -0.72 -6.28 -2.08
C GLY A 61 -2.17 -6.02 -2.42
N GLN A 62 -2.41 -4.93 -3.14
CA GLN A 62 -3.72 -4.55 -3.61
C GLN A 62 -3.69 -4.12 -5.07
N VAL A 63 -4.81 -4.30 -5.74
CA VAL A 63 -5.00 -3.74 -7.08
C VAL A 63 -5.29 -2.26 -6.97
N VAL A 64 -4.56 -1.43 -7.70
CA VAL A 64 -4.72 0.03 -7.76
C VAL A 64 -4.85 0.47 -9.22
N ALA A 65 -5.51 1.59 -9.43
CA ALA A 65 -5.55 2.22 -10.75
C ALA A 65 -4.19 2.86 -11.09
N ASP A 66 -3.90 2.99 -12.38
CA ASP A 66 -2.71 3.72 -12.86
C ASP A 66 -2.73 5.19 -12.41
N GLN A 67 -3.89 5.83 -12.54
CA GLN A 67 -4.17 7.16 -12.03
C GLN A 67 -5.53 7.17 -11.32
N ARG A 68 -5.60 7.89 -10.21
CA ARG A 68 -6.83 8.13 -9.44
C ARG A 68 -6.96 9.62 -9.16
N ALA A 69 -8.13 10.18 -9.43
CA ALA A 69 -8.46 11.55 -9.10
C ALA A 69 -9.72 11.63 -8.25
N GLU A 70 -9.63 12.38 -7.17
CA GLU A 70 -10.78 12.77 -6.35
C GLU A 70 -11.27 14.12 -6.83
N ILE A 71 -12.44 14.13 -7.46
CA ILE A 71 -13.04 15.33 -8.04
C ILE A 71 -13.84 16.02 -6.94
N SER A 72 -13.35 17.17 -6.50
CA SER A 72 -13.99 18.02 -5.49
C SER A 72 -14.22 19.43 -6.02
N SER A 73 -15.22 20.13 -5.48
CA SER A 73 -15.43 21.56 -5.78
C SER A 73 -14.41 22.40 -5.01
N ARG A 74 -14.02 23.54 -5.58
CA ARG A 74 -13.27 24.59 -4.88
C ARG A 74 -14.16 25.71 -4.36
N ILE A 75 -15.42 25.74 -4.82
CA ILE A 75 -16.43 26.68 -4.34
C ILE A 75 -17.49 25.93 -3.54
N MET A 76 -18.10 26.63 -2.59
CA MET A 76 -19.29 26.14 -1.90
C MET A 76 -20.50 26.50 -2.76
N GLY A 77 -21.39 25.53 -3.01
CA GLY A 77 -22.60 25.75 -3.79
C GLY A 77 -23.44 24.48 -3.89
N ARG A 78 -24.71 24.63 -4.24
CA ARG A 78 -25.62 23.51 -4.47
C ARG A 78 -25.29 22.81 -5.79
N VAL A 79 -25.31 21.49 -5.81
CA VAL A 79 -25.17 20.69 -7.03
C VAL A 79 -26.44 20.84 -7.88
N LEU A 80 -26.29 21.44 -9.03
CA LEU A 80 -27.38 21.68 -10.00
C LEU A 80 -27.64 20.43 -10.84
N LYS A 81 -26.55 19.75 -11.24
CA LYS A 81 -26.63 18.57 -12.12
C LYS A 81 -25.41 17.69 -11.98
N VAL A 82 -25.64 16.38 -11.96
CA VAL A 82 -24.63 15.34 -12.11
C VAL A 82 -24.81 14.73 -13.51
N HIS A 83 -23.76 14.79 -14.33
CA HIS A 83 -23.80 14.43 -15.76
C HIS A 83 -23.33 13.01 -16.03
N VAL A 84 -22.89 12.28 -15.01
CA VAL A 84 -22.31 10.92 -15.10
C VAL A 84 -22.91 10.01 -14.06
N LYS A 85 -22.78 8.70 -14.32
CA LYS A 85 -23.20 7.63 -13.40
C LYS A 85 -21.96 6.88 -12.92
N GLU A 86 -22.10 6.19 -11.80
CA GLU A 86 -21.10 5.23 -11.33
C GLU A 86 -20.95 4.10 -12.35
N GLY A 87 -19.69 3.72 -12.63
CA GLY A 87 -19.34 2.78 -13.69
C GLY A 87 -19.22 3.39 -15.09
N GLU A 88 -19.62 4.67 -15.31
CA GLU A 88 -19.51 5.32 -16.62
C GLU A 88 -18.06 5.76 -16.91
N CYS A 89 -17.55 5.44 -18.11
CA CYS A 89 -16.24 5.88 -18.55
C CYS A 89 -16.36 7.17 -19.36
N VAL A 90 -15.46 8.11 -19.10
CA VAL A 90 -15.46 9.48 -19.66
C VAL A 90 -14.11 9.84 -20.24
N ARG A 91 -14.09 10.78 -21.18
CA ARG A 91 -12.87 11.38 -21.72
C ARG A 91 -12.45 12.60 -20.92
N ALA A 92 -11.17 12.94 -20.96
CA ALA A 92 -10.65 14.18 -20.41
C ALA A 92 -11.45 15.40 -20.90
N GLY A 93 -11.72 16.35 -20.00
CA GLY A 93 -12.50 17.57 -20.29
C GLY A 93 -14.01 17.37 -20.28
N ARG A 94 -14.54 16.14 -20.19
CA ARG A 94 -16.00 15.94 -20.09
C ARG A 94 -16.53 16.51 -18.79
N LEU A 95 -17.64 17.25 -18.88
CA LEU A 95 -18.35 17.79 -17.72
C LEU A 95 -18.96 16.67 -16.89
N LEU A 96 -18.65 16.68 -15.59
CA LEU A 96 -19.06 15.66 -14.62
C LEU A 96 -20.15 16.19 -13.67
N VAL A 97 -19.91 17.35 -13.06
CA VAL A 97 -20.83 17.97 -12.10
C VAL A 97 -20.92 19.47 -12.36
N SER A 98 -22.11 20.02 -12.28
CA SER A 98 -22.36 21.46 -12.29
C SER A 98 -22.81 21.91 -10.90
N VAL A 99 -22.10 22.89 -10.35
CA VAL A 99 -22.36 23.47 -9.02
C VAL A 99 -22.88 24.91 -9.23
N ASP A 100 -23.82 25.31 -8.42
CA ASP A 100 -24.31 26.69 -8.41
C ASP A 100 -23.20 27.66 -7.97
N ALA A 101 -22.94 28.63 -8.82
CA ALA A 101 -21.95 29.68 -8.58
C ALA A 101 -22.61 31.08 -8.55
N SER A 102 -23.92 31.17 -8.28
CA SER A 102 -24.66 32.42 -8.22
C SER A 102 -24.04 33.42 -7.26
N ASP A 103 -23.55 32.97 -6.12
CA ASP A 103 -22.87 33.82 -5.13
C ASP A 103 -21.55 34.39 -5.66
N VAL A 104 -20.74 33.58 -6.35
CA VAL A 104 -19.51 34.04 -7.01
C VAL A 104 -19.82 35.01 -8.10
N GLN A 105 -20.86 34.74 -8.92
CA GLN A 105 -21.32 35.65 -9.97
C GLN A 105 -21.82 36.99 -9.41
N ALA A 106 -22.55 36.97 -8.30
CA ALA A 106 -23.00 38.19 -7.61
C ALA A 106 -21.80 39.00 -7.09
N GLN A 107 -20.78 38.36 -6.58
CA GLN A 107 -19.55 39.03 -6.14
C GLN A 107 -18.78 39.65 -7.30
N VAL A 108 -18.65 38.98 -8.45
CA VAL A 108 -18.06 39.54 -9.67
C VAL A 108 -18.83 40.78 -10.12
N ASN A 109 -20.19 40.73 -10.11
CA ASN A 109 -21.03 41.83 -10.46
C ASN A 109 -20.89 43.03 -9.50
N ALA A 110 -20.73 42.79 -8.20
CA ALA A 110 -20.46 43.82 -7.20
C ALA A 110 -19.15 44.56 -7.47
N ILE A 111 -18.07 43.81 -7.76
CA ILE A 111 -16.76 44.41 -8.12
C ILE A 111 -16.86 45.21 -9.42
N GLU A 112 -17.63 44.77 -10.39
CA GLU A 112 -17.89 45.51 -11.67
C GLU A 112 -18.59 46.84 -11.42
N GLN A 113 -19.51 46.94 -10.45
CA GLN A 113 -20.12 48.21 -10.07
C GLN A 113 -19.11 49.12 -9.38
N GLN A 114 -18.27 48.60 -8.50
CA GLN A 114 -17.18 49.37 -7.84
C GLN A 114 -16.19 49.91 -8.89
N LYS A 115 -15.84 49.08 -9.88
CA LYS A 115 -14.99 49.51 -11.01
C LYS A 115 -15.60 50.67 -11.77
N ARG A 116 -16.92 50.60 -12.11
CA ARG A 116 -17.63 51.72 -12.80
C ARG A 116 -17.59 52.99 -11.99
N GLN A 117 -17.69 52.95 -10.66
CA GLN A 117 -17.54 54.12 -9.80
C GLN A 117 -16.12 54.69 -9.87
N ALA A 118 -15.08 53.80 -9.79
CA ALA A 118 -13.70 54.22 -9.92
C ALA A 118 -13.38 54.82 -11.29
N GLU A 119 -13.98 54.32 -12.39
CA GLU A 119 -13.87 54.89 -13.74
C GLU A 119 -14.43 56.29 -13.81
N LYS A 120 -15.56 56.57 -13.13
CA LYS A 120 -16.11 57.94 -13.05
C LYS A 120 -15.22 58.86 -12.20
N ALA A 121 -14.61 58.39 -11.16
CA ALA A 121 -13.63 59.15 -10.36
C ALA A 121 -12.37 59.49 -11.17
N TYR A 122 -11.87 58.52 -11.96
CA TYR A 122 -10.76 58.72 -12.90
C TYR A 122 -11.11 59.79 -13.97
N GLU A 123 -12.28 59.69 -14.59
CA GLU A 123 -12.77 60.67 -15.59
C GLU A 123 -12.81 62.08 -15.00
N SER A 124 -13.32 62.26 -13.77
CA SER A 124 -13.32 63.55 -13.04
C SER A 124 -11.92 64.08 -12.77
N ALA A 125 -11.00 63.21 -12.29
CA ALA A 125 -9.61 63.58 -12.05
C ALA A 125 -8.91 63.99 -13.37
N LEU A 126 -9.19 63.32 -14.47
CA LEU A 126 -8.63 63.62 -15.78
C LEU A 126 -9.09 65.03 -16.28
N VAL A 127 -10.35 65.35 -16.14
CA VAL A 127 -10.89 66.70 -16.51
C VAL A 127 -10.19 67.78 -15.67
N GLN A 128 -10.03 67.59 -14.37
CA GLN A 128 -9.33 68.50 -13.47
C GLN A 128 -7.85 68.69 -13.87
N TYR A 129 -7.17 67.56 -14.18
CA TYR A 129 -5.77 67.58 -14.63
C TYR A 129 -5.63 68.37 -15.93
N GLU A 130 -6.49 68.17 -16.93
CA GLU A 130 -6.45 68.94 -18.19
C GLU A 130 -6.65 70.41 -17.99
N ALA A 131 -7.56 70.84 -17.12
CA ALA A 131 -7.77 72.25 -16.77
C ALA A 131 -6.53 72.91 -16.16
N VAL A 132 -5.92 72.22 -15.17
CA VAL A 132 -4.69 72.68 -14.50
C VAL A 132 -3.50 72.65 -15.45
N LYS A 133 -3.40 71.65 -16.34
CA LYS A 133 -2.35 71.53 -17.35
C LYS A 133 -2.34 72.74 -18.29
N LYS A 134 -3.49 73.18 -18.81
CA LYS A 134 -3.61 74.37 -19.64
C LYS A 134 -3.14 75.60 -18.90
N THR A 135 -3.40 75.76 -17.60
CA THR A 135 -2.95 76.87 -16.78
C THR A 135 -1.41 76.80 -16.58
N TYR A 136 -0.87 75.64 -16.31
CA TYR A 136 0.58 75.41 -16.15
C TYR A 136 1.32 75.77 -17.44
N GLU A 137 0.86 75.33 -18.61
CA GLU A 137 1.46 75.62 -19.90
C GLU A 137 1.46 77.13 -20.20
N ARG A 138 0.38 77.88 -19.89
CA ARG A 138 0.29 79.34 -20.00
C ARG A 138 1.31 80.04 -19.08
N TYR A 139 1.38 79.65 -17.81
CA TYR A 139 2.31 80.25 -16.86
C TYR A 139 3.75 79.93 -17.21
N SER A 140 4.06 78.77 -17.72
CA SER A 140 5.38 78.43 -18.23
C SER A 140 5.82 79.36 -19.40
N ALA A 141 4.90 79.69 -20.31
CA ALA A 141 5.19 80.63 -21.36
C ALA A 141 5.41 82.07 -20.85
N LEU A 142 4.63 82.50 -19.84
CA LEU A 142 4.74 83.87 -19.24
C LEU A 142 6.08 83.97 -18.39
N LEU A 143 6.49 82.96 -17.75
CA LEU A 143 7.77 82.94 -17.04
C LEU A 143 8.95 83.10 -17.99
N ASN A 144 8.90 82.46 -19.16
CA ASN A 144 9.93 82.56 -20.21
C ASN A 144 9.99 83.96 -20.79
N GLN A 145 8.90 84.72 -20.68
CA GLN A 145 8.82 86.18 -21.09
C GLN A 145 9.13 87.07 -19.90
N SER A 146 9.50 86.58 -18.74
CA SER A 146 9.73 87.38 -17.51
C SER A 146 8.51 88.17 -17.05
N ALA A 147 7.27 87.73 -17.43
CA ALA A 147 6.01 88.42 -17.16
C ALA A 147 5.36 87.99 -15.79
N ILE A 148 5.93 86.93 -15.11
CA ILE A 148 5.49 86.48 -13.78
C ILE A 148 6.71 86.19 -12.91
N THR A 149 6.49 86.03 -11.60
CA THR A 149 7.54 85.66 -10.60
C THR A 149 7.72 84.19 -10.59
N GLN A 150 8.92 83.73 -10.17
CA GLN A 150 9.23 82.32 -9.95
C GLN A 150 8.28 81.70 -8.91
N GLN A 151 7.93 82.41 -7.85
CA GLN A 151 7.01 81.96 -6.82
C GLN A 151 5.61 81.65 -7.38
N GLU A 152 5.08 82.49 -8.24
CA GLU A 152 3.76 82.25 -8.89
C GLU A 152 3.80 81.02 -9.80
N PHE A 153 4.89 80.81 -10.53
CA PHE A 153 5.05 79.64 -11.36
C PHE A 153 5.15 78.34 -10.50
N ASP A 154 5.97 78.36 -9.41
CA ASP A 154 6.14 77.22 -8.53
C ASP A 154 4.82 76.80 -7.87
N GLN A 155 3.93 77.74 -7.54
CA GLN A 155 2.61 77.45 -7.00
C GLN A 155 1.70 76.73 -8.06
N VAL A 156 1.72 77.15 -9.30
CA VAL A 156 0.93 76.51 -10.40
C VAL A 156 1.52 75.13 -10.73
N LYS A 157 2.84 74.98 -10.70
CA LYS A 157 3.54 73.73 -10.89
C LYS A 157 3.17 72.72 -9.81
N ALA A 158 3.11 73.10 -8.54
CA ALA A 158 2.68 72.23 -7.46
C ALA A 158 1.21 71.77 -7.67
N GLN A 159 0.32 72.66 -8.12
CA GLN A 159 -1.06 72.28 -8.43
C GLN A 159 -1.13 71.25 -9.61
N PHE A 160 -0.31 71.44 -10.64
CA PHE A 160 -0.22 70.53 -11.78
C PHE A 160 0.26 69.14 -11.37
N GLU A 161 1.35 69.07 -10.58
CA GLU A 161 1.88 67.79 -10.08
C GLU A 161 0.86 67.09 -9.15
N SER A 162 0.13 67.84 -8.33
CA SER A 162 -0.96 67.30 -7.50
C SER A 162 -2.07 66.71 -8.32
N ALA A 163 -2.56 67.42 -9.37
CA ALA A 163 -3.61 66.92 -10.23
C ALA A 163 -3.17 65.68 -11.04
N LYS A 164 -1.90 65.65 -11.47
CA LYS A 164 -1.29 64.49 -12.12
C LYS A 164 -1.29 63.27 -11.22
N ALA A 165 -0.84 63.43 -9.94
CA ALA A 165 -0.84 62.37 -8.96
C ALA A 165 -2.24 61.82 -8.66
N GLN A 166 -3.28 62.68 -8.66
CA GLN A 166 -4.67 62.26 -8.50
C GLN A 166 -5.16 61.35 -9.67
N VAL A 167 -4.79 61.66 -10.90
CA VAL A 167 -5.10 60.82 -12.08
C VAL A 167 -4.41 59.48 -11.96
N GLU A 168 -3.11 59.46 -11.60
CA GLU A 168 -2.35 58.22 -11.41
C GLU A 168 -2.93 57.34 -10.29
N GLN A 169 -3.31 57.96 -9.16
CA GLN A 169 -3.98 57.29 -8.06
C GLN A 169 -5.32 56.68 -8.47
N ALA A 170 -6.18 57.42 -9.19
CA ALA A 170 -7.46 56.90 -9.66
C ALA A 170 -7.28 55.75 -10.66
N LYS A 171 -6.29 55.84 -11.55
CA LYS A 171 -5.93 54.80 -12.50
C LYS A 171 -5.48 53.50 -11.77
N ALA A 172 -4.60 53.64 -10.78
CA ALA A 172 -4.14 52.51 -9.97
C ALA A 172 -5.31 51.84 -9.23
N GLY A 173 -6.32 52.59 -8.79
CA GLY A 173 -7.54 52.08 -8.20
C GLY A 173 -8.33 51.19 -9.17
N ILE A 174 -8.45 51.57 -10.44
CA ILE A 174 -9.11 50.76 -11.49
C ILE A 174 -8.32 49.47 -11.75
N GLU A 175 -7.00 49.55 -11.81
CA GLU A 175 -6.13 48.39 -12.01
C GLU A 175 -6.25 47.36 -10.84
N ALA A 176 -6.32 47.84 -9.61
CA ALA A 176 -6.55 47.03 -8.43
C ALA A 176 -7.90 46.29 -8.49
N LEU A 177 -8.98 46.98 -8.88
CA LEU A 177 -10.31 46.35 -9.03
C LEU A 177 -10.36 45.35 -10.19
N ASN A 178 -9.62 45.58 -11.28
CA ASN A 178 -9.50 44.61 -12.36
C ASN A 178 -8.78 43.32 -11.88
N ALA A 179 -7.70 43.45 -11.11
CA ALA A 179 -7.01 42.32 -10.53
C ALA A 179 -7.93 41.55 -9.59
N GLN A 180 -8.66 42.26 -8.71
CA GLN A 180 -9.63 41.63 -7.79
C GLN A 180 -10.76 40.92 -8.54
N LYS A 181 -11.33 41.55 -9.58
CA LYS A 181 -12.36 40.93 -10.45
C LYS A 181 -11.83 39.62 -11.08
N SER A 182 -10.61 39.66 -11.64
CA SER A 182 -10.00 38.53 -12.29
C SER A 182 -9.80 37.37 -11.28
N ALA A 183 -9.34 37.67 -10.05
CA ALA A 183 -9.15 36.67 -8.99
C ALA A 183 -10.47 35.99 -8.60
N VAL A 184 -11.57 36.76 -8.45
CA VAL A 184 -12.89 36.21 -8.11
C VAL A 184 -13.50 35.46 -9.29
N ALA A 185 -13.41 36.02 -10.51
CA ALA A 185 -13.95 35.39 -11.70
C ALA A 185 -13.30 34.04 -12.04
N SER A 186 -12.02 33.82 -11.66
CA SER A 186 -11.37 32.56 -11.85
C SER A 186 -12.07 31.41 -11.09
N ASN A 187 -12.78 31.72 -9.99
CA ASN A 187 -13.53 30.75 -9.21
C ASN A 187 -14.77 30.22 -9.99
N LEU A 188 -15.29 30.97 -10.97
CA LEU A 188 -16.40 30.47 -11.79
C LEU A 188 -16.05 29.23 -12.60
N ALA A 189 -14.79 29.06 -12.98
CA ALA A 189 -14.34 27.86 -13.68
C ALA A 189 -14.52 26.57 -12.80
N TYR A 190 -14.48 26.73 -11.48
CA TYR A 190 -14.67 25.62 -10.55
C TYR A 190 -16.14 25.25 -10.28
N ALA A 191 -17.09 25.96 -10.88
CA ALA A 191 -18.51 25.59 -10.88
C ALA A 191 -18.79 24.38 -11.79
N ASN A 192 -17.98 24.19 -12.83
CA ASN A 192 -18.09 23.11 -13.79
C ASN A 192 -16.93 22.15 -13.63
N LEU A 193 -17.17 21.04 -12.89
CA LEU A 193 -16.16 20.04 -12.62
C LEU A 193 -16.02 19.11 -13.82
N THR A 194 -14.83 19.02 -14.38
CA THR A 194 -14.51 18.21 -15.56
C THR A 194 -13.53 17.10 -15.25
N ALA A 195 -13.51 16.04 -16.07
CA ALA A 195 -12.59 14.93 -15.96
C ALA A 195 -11.14 15.38 -16.29
N PRO A 196 -10.16 15.16 -15.41
CA PRO A 196 -8.76 15.57 -15.65
C PRO A 196 -8.04 14.65 -16.64
N PHE A 197 -8.50 13.42 -16.82
CA PHE A 197 -7.98 12.42 -17.74
C PHE A 197 -9.08 11.44 -18.19
N ASP A 198 -8.81 10.62 -19.19
CA ASP A 198 -9.69 9.55 -19.63
C ASP A 198 -9.75 8.45 -18.56
N GLY A 199 -10.94 8.17 -18.04
CA GLY A 199 -11.11 7.18 -16.96
C GLY A 199 -12.57 6.86 -16.70
N CYS A 200 -12.81 5.98 -15.72
CA CYS A 200 -14.15 5.57 -15.33
C CYS A 200 -14.49 6.06 -13.92
N VAL A 201 -15.72 6.48 -13.72
CA VAL A 201 -16.24 6.91 -12.40
C VAL A 201 -16.43 5.65 -11.55
N VAL A 202 -15.59 5.48 -10.54
CA VAL A 202 -15.65 4.29 -9.64
C VAL A 202 -16.50 4.54 -8.40
N GLN A 203 -16.72 5.81 -8.04
CA GLN A 203 -17.54 6.18 -6.90
C GLN A 203 -18.22 7.54 -7.13
N LYS A 204 -19.50 7.62 -6.79
CA LYS A 204 -20.32 8.82 -6.84
C LYS A 204 -20.85 9.10 -5.43
N ASN A 205 -20.33 10.17 -4.80
CA ASN A 205 -20.68 10.58 -3.43
C ASN A 205 -21.57 11.83 -3.41
N VAL A 206 -22.25 12.15 -4.50
CA VAL A 206 -23.02 13.38 -4.64
C VAL A 206 -24.27 13.15 -5.47
N ASP A 207 -25.38 13.75 -5.04
CA ASP A 207 -26.64 13.82 -5.78
C ASP A 207 -27.04 15.25 -6.10
N VAL A 208 -28.02 15.39 -7.01
CA VAL A 208 -28.56 16.70 -7.37
C VAL A 208 -29.28 17.29 -6.16
N GLY A 209 -28.94 18.53 -5.81
CA GLY A 209 -29.46 19.21 -4.63
C GLY A 209 -28.53 19.20 -3.42
N ASP A 210 -27.51 18.35 -3.39
CA ASP A 210 -26.50 18.32 -2.34
C ASP A 210 -25.66 19.57 -2.29
N LEU A 211 -25.02 19.84 -1.16
CA LEU A 211 -24.08 20.95 -0.99
C LEU A 211 -22.63 20.47 -1.29
N ALA A 212 -22.08 20.98 -2.39
CA ALA A 212 -20.66 20.81 -2.68
C ALA A 212 -19.83 21.72 -1.77
N MET A 213 -18.78 21.16 -1.14
CA MET A 213 -17.86 21.89 -0.26
C MET A 213 -16.42 21.62 -0.66
N PRO A 214 -15.51 22.59 -0.51
CA PRO A 214 -14.08 22.38 -0.73
C PRO A 214 -13.54 21.25 0.15
N GLY A 215 -12.68 20.38 -0.42
CA GLY A 215 -12.04 19.27 0.28
C GLY A 215 -12.89 17.99 0.43
N HIS A 216 -14.15 18.00 -0.02
CA HIS A 216 -15.02 16.82 -0.02
C HIS A 216 -15.10 16.25 -1.43
N PRO A 217 -14.61 15.00 -1.68
CA PRO A 217 -14.69 14.37 -3.00
C PRO A 217 -16.16 14.09 -3.38
N LEU A 218 -16.57 14.61 -4.51
CA LEU A 218 -17.90 14.38 -5.08
C LEU A 218 -17.92 13.11 -5.94
N LEU A 219 -16.84 12.91 -6.72
CA LEU A 219 -16.65 11.76 -7.58
C LEU A 219 -15.20 11.25 -7.45
N ILE A 220 -15.03 9.95 -7.66
CA ILE A 220 -13.70 9.35 -7.81
C ILE A 220 -13.60 8.79 -9.23
N LEU A 221 -12.56 9.24 -9.93
CA LEU A 221 -12.25 8.84 -11.30
C LEU A 221 -10.96 8.01 -11.29
N GLU A 222 -10.98 6.85 -11.94
CA GLU A 222 -9.83 5.98 -12.09
C GLU A 222 -9.53 5.69 -13.54
N LYS A 223 -8.24 5.62 -13.87
CA LYS A 223 -7.73 5.30 -15.20
C LYS A 223 -7.13 3.89 -15.21
N THR A 224 -7.51 3.14 -16.23
CA THR A 224 -6.85 1.86 -16.56
C THR A 224 -5.50 2.10 -17.28
N PRO A 225 -4.58 1.12 -17.30
CA PRO A 225 -4.70 -0.22 -16.74
C PRO A 225 -4.57 -0.26 -15.22
N TYR A 226 -5.17 -1.27 -14.59
CA TYR A 226 -4.93 -1.54 -13.17
C TYR A 226 -3.58 -2.20 -12.97
N ARG A 227 -2.97 -1.95 -11.81
CA ARG A 227 -1.67 -2.48 -11.38
C ARG A 227 -1.81 -3.13 -10.01
N VAL A 228 -0.90 -4.02 -9.69
CA VAL A 228 -0.79 -4.54 -8.32
C VAL A 228 0.28 -3.74 -7.60
N GLU A 229 -0.09 -3.14 -6.49
CA GLU A 229 0.83 -2.45 -5.57
C GLU A 229 1.09 -3.33 -4.36
N VAL A 230 2.36 -3.54 -4.04
CA VAL A 230 2.81 -4.33 -2.90
C VAL A 230 3.95 -3.62 -2.19
N TYR A 231 4.00 -3.78 -0.88
CA TYR A 231 5.07 -3.26 -0.02
C TYR A 231 5.98 -4.42 0.39
N LEU A 232 7.20 -4.40 -0.10
CA LEU A 232 8.19 -5.45 0.14
C LEU A 232 9.21 -5.00 1.19
N PRO A 233 9.67 -5.92 2.07
CA PRO A 233 10.74 -5.64 3.03
C PRO A 233 12.04 -5.15 2.36
N GLU A 234 12.78 -4.33 3.07
CA GLU A 234 14.06 -3.71 2.64
C GLU A 234 15.06 -4.74 2.08
N ARG A 235 15.07 -5.98 2.57
CA ARG A 235 15.98 -7.06 2.09
C ARG A 235 15.82 -7.40 0.60
N PHE A 236 14.70 -7.01 -0.02
CA PHE A 236 14.47 -7.17 -1.46
C PHE A 236 14.86 -5.95 -2.28
N LEU A 237 15.25 -4.85 -1.63
CA LEU A 237 15.70 -3.65 -2.32
C LEU A 237 16.92 -3.97 -3.18
N GLY A 238 16.88 -3.61 -4.45
CA GLY A 238 17.90 -3.95 -5.42
C GLY A 238 17.84 -5.37 -6.01
N LYS A 239 17.11 -6.32 -5.38
CA LYS A 239 16.84 -7.65 -5.94
C LYS A 239 15.64 -7.62 -6.87
N VAL A 240 14.54 -6.99 -6.46
CA VAL A 240 13.33 -6.79 -7.27
C VAL A 240 13.51 -5.53 -8.12
N LYS A 241 13.85 -5.71 -9.39
CA LYS A 241 14.14 -4.62 -10.35
C LYS A 241 12.98 -4.42 -11.32
N VAL A 242 12.87 -3.22 -11.87
CA VAL A 242 11.95 -2.94 -12.99
C VAL A 242 12.25 -3.90 -14.15
N GLY A 243 11.20 -4.53 -14.68
CA GLY A 243 11.28 -5.57 -15.70
C GLY A 243 11.31 -6.99 -15.18
N SER A 244 11.54 -7.23 -13.89
CA SER A 244 11.45 -8.57 -13.29
C SER A 244 10.01 -9.10 -13.33
N SER A 245 9.86 -10.41 -13.52
CA SER A 245 8.57 -11.11 -13.44
C SER A 245 8.41 -11.73 -12.07
N LEU A 246 7.23 -11.55 -11.45
CA LEU A 246 6.82 -12.18 -10.20
C LEU A 246 5.44 -12.82 -10.40
N LYS A 247 5.17 -13.91 -9.70
CA LYS A 247 3.84 -14.51 -9.69
C LYS A 247 2.92 -13.69 -8.79
N VAL A 248 1.71 -13.45 -9.26
CA VAL A 248 0.67 -12.70 -8.53
C VAL A 248 -0.60 -13.53 -8.49
N GLU A 249 -1.07 -13.83 -7.31
CA GLU A 249 -2.34 -14.52 -7.09
C GLU A 249 -3.44 -13.48 -6.82
N ILE A 250 -4.51 -13.52 -7.63
CA ILE A 250 -5.72 -12.69 -7.47
C ILE A 250 -6.93 -13.60 -7.67
N ASP A 251 -7.87 -13.59 -6.71
CA ASP A 251 -9.07 -14.44 -6.73
C ASP A 251 -8.75 -15.95 -6.96
N GLY A 252 -7.64 -16.44 -6.36
CA GLY A 252 -7.20 -17.83 -6.51
C GLY A 252 -6.57 -18.18 -7.87
N LYS A 253 -6.40 -17.19 -8.76
CA LYS A 253 -5.73 -17.38 -10.05
C LYS A 253 -4.30 -16.81 -9.95
N VAL A 254 -3.33 -17.63 -10.37
CA VAL A 254 -1.94 -17.21 -10.46
C VAL A 254 -1.70 -16.59 -11.84
N LEU A 255 -1.26 -15.33 -11.84
CA LEU A 255 -0.94 -14.53 -13.02
C LEU A 255 0.54 -14.17 -12.99
N GLU A 256 1.13 -13.93 -14.15
CA GLU A 256 2.47 -13.37 -14.26
C GLU A 256 2.37 -11.84 -14.19
N GLY A 257 3.02 -11.25 -13.17
CA GLY A 257 3.12 -9.81 -12.96
C GLY A 257 4.51 -9.32 -13.33
N ARG A 258 4.59 -8.27 -14.17
CA ARG A 258 5.86 -7.62 -14.51
C ARG A 258 6.05 -6.36 -13.68
N VAL A 259 7.17 -6.24 -12.99
CA VAL A 259 7.52 -5.04 -12.22
C VAL A 259 7.69 -3.85 -13.16
N VAL A 260 6.87 -2.82 -12.97
CA VAL A 260 6.91 -1.57 -13.76
C VAL A 260 7.46 -0.39 -12.96
N GLU A 261 7.33 -0.47 -11.63
CA GLU A 261 7.87 0.55 -10.72
C GLU A 261 8.42 -0.15 -9.48
N SER A 262 9.64 0.19 -9.08
CA SER A 262 10.27 -0.27 -7.84
C SER A 262 10.80 0.96 -7.11
N GLY A 263 10.30 1.20 -5.91
CA GLY A 263 10.70 2.31 -5.05
C GLY A 263 12.19 2.20 -4.70
N ILE A 264 12.86 3.36 -4.66
CA ILE A 264 14.26 3.47 -4.26
C ILE A 264 14.42 3.91 -2.81
N SER A 265 13.31 4.25 -2.14
CA SER A 265 13.25 4.69 -0.75
C SER A 265 12.49 3.69 0.09
N VAL A 266 12.97 3.45 1.29
CA VAL A 266 12.36 2.59 2.30
C VAL A 266 11.64 3.46 3.31
N ASP A 267 10.41 3.12 3.64
CA ASP A 267 9.68 3.73 4.74
C ASP A 267 10.36 3.35 6.07
N PRO A 268 10.81 4.33 6.88
CA PRO A 268 11.57 4.05 8.09
C PRO A 268 10.74 3.37 9.19
N THR A 269 9.43 3.50 9.15
CA THR A 269 8.51 2.95 10.16
C THR A 269 8.21 1.47 9.89
N THR A 270 7.88 1.15 8.63
CA THR A 270 7.48 -0.20 8.22
C THR A 270 8.65 -1.04 7.69
N ARG A 271 9.79 -0.41 7.39
CA ARG A 271 10.96 -1.02 6.74
C ARG A 271 10.61 -1.70 5.42
N THR A 272 9.69 -1.11 4.67
CA THR A 272 9.25 -1.61 3.36
C THR A 272 9.43 -0.57 2.26
N PHE A 273 9.49 -1.03 1.03
CA PHE A 273 9.47 -0.18 -0.16
C PHE A 273 8.35 -0.62 -1.11
N ARG A 274 7.84 0.32 -1.88
CA ARG A 274 6.72 0.11 -2.77
C ARG A 274 7.15 -0.47 -4.11
N VAL A 275 6.43 -1.49 -4.56
CA VAL A 275 6.61 -2.09 -5.89
C VAL A 275 5.26 -2.12 -6.59
N LYS A 276 5.22 -1.73 -7.87
CA LYS A 276 4.04 -1.87 -8.72
C LYS A 276 4.31 -2.85 -9.84
N LEU A 277 3.34 -3.74 -10.05
CA LEU A 277 3.39 -4.76 -11.09
C LEU A 277 2.26 -4.53 -12.09
N SER A 278 2.57 -4.65 -13.36
CA SER A 278 1.59 -4.77 -14.42
C SER A 278 1.15 -6.23 -14.51
N VAL A 279 -0.17 -6.44 -14.50
CA VAL A 279 -0.81 -7.76 -14.65
C VAL A 279 -1.85 -7.67 -15.77
N PRO A 280 -2.25 -8.80 -16.40
CA PRO A 280 -3.37 -8.81 -17.32
C PRO A 280 -4.63 -8.26 -16.64
N SER A 281 -5.21 -7.18 -17.19
CA SER A 281 -6.21 -6.36 -16.48
C SER A 281 -7.67 -6.80 -16.67
N ASN A 282 -7.94 -7.90 -17.35
CA ASN A 282 -9.31 -8.36 -17.61
C ASN A 282 -10.06 -8.70 -16.31
N GLY A 283 -11.10 -7.92 -15.98
CA GLY A 283 -11.93 -8.11 -14.80
C GLY A 283 -11.30 -7.65 -13.47
N LEU A 284 -10.23 -6.87 -13.53
CA LEU A 284 -9.65 -6.23 -12.35
C LEU A 284 -10.34 -4.90 -12.06
N PHE A 285 -10.45 -4.58 -10.79
CA PHE A 285 -10.85 -3.27 -10.27
C PHE A 285 -10.02 -2.94 -9.03
N SER A 286 -9.91 -1.67 -8.70
CA SER A 286 -9.16 -1.23 -7.52
C SER A 286 -9.76 -1.76 -6.22
N GLY A 287 -8.88 -1.98 -5.23
CA GLY A 287 -9.25 -2.52 -3.92
C GLY A 287 -9.26 -4.04 -3.83
N LYS A 288 -9.11 -4.79 -4.94
CA LYS A 288 -8.93 -6.25 -4.86
C LYS A 288 -7.63 -6.61 -4.17
N LEU A 289 -7.72 -7.65 -3.32
CA LEU A 289 -6.54 -8.24 -2.69
C LEU A 289 -5.71 -8.99 -3.74
N ALA A 290 -4.40 -8.80 -3.69
CA ALA A 290 -3.43 -9.55 -4.47
C ALA A 290 -2.37 -10.14 -3.54
N ARG A 291 -1.88 -11.34 -3.85
CA ARG A 291 -0.71 -11.94 -3.19
C ARG A 291 0.43 -12.00 -4.19
N VAL A 292 1.50 -11.31 -3.90
CA VAL A 292 2.70 -11.31 -4.74
C VAL A 292 3.67 -12.33 -4.16
N LEU A 293 3.98 -13.37 -4.94
CA LEU A 293 4.91 -14.42 -4.55
C LEU A 293 6.33 -13.98 -4.91
N VAL A 294 7.13 -13.72 -3.88
CA VAL A 294 8.50 -13.25 -4.05
C VAL A 294 9.47 -14.38 -3.71
N PRO A 295 10.38 -14.77 -4.62
CA PRO A 295 11.37 -15.78 -4.32
C PRO A 295 12.37 -15.25 -3.27
N GLU A 296 12.51 -16.00 -2.18
CA GLU A 296 13.51 -15.78 -1.15
C GLU A 296 14.58 -16.87 -1.24
N ASP A 297 15.85 -16.47 -1.21
CA ASP A 297 17.00 -17.38 -1.10
C ASP A 297 16.98 -17.97 0.32
N GLN A 298 16.15 -18.97 0.54
CA GLN A 298 16.05 -19.69 1.79
C GLN A 298 16.13 -21.17 1.51
N SER A 299 17.30 -21.73 1.84
CA SER A 299 17.51 -23.17 1.76
C SER A 299 16.65 -23.89 2.80
N THR A 300 15.73 -24.72 2.33
CA THR A 300 14.84 -25.47 3.21
C THR A 300 14.70 -26.91 2.72
N LEU A 301 14.47 -27.83 3.66
CA LEU A 301 14.18 -29.23 3.32
C LEU A 301 12.70 -29.39 3.03
N VAL A 302 12.37 -30.14 1.99
CA VAL A 302 11.00 -30.43 1.62
C VAL A 302 10.79 -31.91 1.40
N VAL A 303 9.58 -32.36 1.69
CA VAL A 303 9.11 -33.72 1.40
C VAL A 303 7.76 -33.65 0.69
N PRO A 304 7.41 -34.62 -0.18
CA PRO A 304 6.07 -34.68 -0.74
C PRO A 304 5.01 -34.80 0.36
N GLN A 305 3.87 -34.14 0.19
CA GLN A 305 2.76 -34.19 1.16
C GLN A 305 2.30 -35.63 1.42
N SER A 306 2.41 -36.54 0.44
CA SER A 306 2.08 -37.95 0.54
C SER A 306 3.00 -38.74 1.51
N ALA A 307 4.20 -38.24 1.83
CA ALA A 307 5.11 -38.88 2.77
C ALA A 307 4.75 -38.62 4.26
N ILE A 308 3.81 -37.71 4.52
CA ILE A 308 3.47 -37.25 5.86
C ILE A 308 2.50 -38.23 6.53
N VAL A 309 2.89 -38.75 7.67
CA VAL A 309 2.05 -39.58 8.53
C VAL A 309 1.54 -38.75 9.69
N ARG A 310 0.21 -38.69 9.84
CA ARG A 310 -0.42 -38.07 11.01
C ARG A 310 -1.01 -39.15 11.91
N ARG A 311 -0.57 -39.23 13.16
CA ARG A 311 -1.13 -40.14 14.16
C ARG A 311 -1.44 -39.33 15.42
N PHE A 312 -2.74 -39.22 15.74
CA PHE A 312 -3.22 -38.40 16.87
C PHE A 312 -2.65 -36.96 16.74
N ASP A 313 -1.93 -36.50 17.73
CA ASP A 313 -1.32 -35.16 17.78
C ASP A 313 0.08 -35.08 17.18
N PHE A 314 0.60 -36.22 16.66
CA PHE A 314 1.97 -36.29 16.13
C PHE A 314 2.01 -36.35 14.62
N THR A 315 2.96 -35.61 14.05
CA THR A 315 3.28 -35.64 12.63
C THR A 315 4.67 -36.23 12.43
N GLY A 316 4.78 -37.21 11.56
CA GLY A 316 6.03 -37.91 11.30
C GLY A 316 6.19 -38.30 9.84
N VAL A 317 7.35 -38.87 9.53
CA VAL A 317 7.71 -39.42 8.24
C VAL A 317 8.41 -40.75 8.46
N TRP A 318 8.12 -41.76 7.61
CA TRP A 318 8.86 -43.00 7.60
C TRP A 318 10.21 -42.82 6.91
N VAL A 319 11.28 -42.87 7.69
CA VAL A 319 12.67 -42.81 7.20
C VAL A 319 13.20 -44.23 7.00
N VAL A 320 13.89 -44.42 5.87
CA VAL A 320 14.62 -45.67 5.60
C VAL A 320 16.05 -45.53 6.07
N ARG A 321 16.44 -46.29 7.11
CA ARG A 321 17.81 -46.30 7.64
C ARG A 321 18.79 -46.98 6.67
N GLU A 322 20.09 -46.90 6.96
CA GLU A 322 21.14 -47.50 6.14
C GLU A 322 21.04 -49.04 6.11
N ASP A 323 20.51 -49.66 7.18
CA ASP A 323 20.24 -51.10 7.27
C ASP A 323 18.97 -51.56 6.57
N ASN A 324 18.35 -50.67 5.79
CA ASN A 324 17.06 -50.83 5.11
C ASN A 324 15.87 -51.11 6.06
N THR A 325 15.94 -50.69 7.29
CA THR A 325 14.81 -50.73 8.23
C THR A 325 14.05 -49.41 8.24
N PHE A 326 12.73 -49.47 8.54
CA PHE A 326 11.88 -48.26 8.67
C PHE A 326 11.91 -47.73 10.11
N GLU A 327 12.05 -46.44 10.25
CA GLU A 327 11.92 -45.69 11.49
C GLU A 327 10.88 -44.58 11.32
N LEU A 328 9.88 -44.54 12.21
CA LEU A 328 8.96 -43.40 12.27
C LEU A 328 9.65 -42.24 12.98
N ARG A 329 9.99 -41.20 12.23
CA ARG A 329 10.64 -40.02 12.80
C ARG A 329 9.66 -38.86 12.84
N PHE A 330 9.51 -38.26 14.02
CA PHE A 330 8.68 -37.09 14.21
C PHE A 330 9.35 -35.88 13.59
N VAL A 331 8.55 -35.07 12.86
CA VAL A 331 9.03 -33.92 12.15
C VAL A 331 8.19 -32.70 12.50
N ARG A 332 8.82 -31.53 12.51
CA ARG A 332 8.11 -30.27 12.57
C ARG A 332 7.97 -29.74 11.16
N LEU A 333 6.74 -29.57 10.74
CA LEU A 333 6.41 -29.03 9.41
C LEU A 333 6.31 -27.51 9.44
N GLY A 334 6.59 -26.88 8.31
CA GLY A 334 6.38 -25.48 8.01
C GLY A 334 5.32 -25.31 6.93
N ASP A 335 5.60 -24.40 5.98
CA ASP A 335 4.67 -24.04 4.91
C ASP A 335 4.56 -25.13 3.85
N THR A 336 3.46 -25.10 3.09
CA THR A 336 3.21 -26.02 1.99
C THR A 336 3.44 -25.31 0.65
N PHE A 337 4.25 -25.91 -0.23
CA PHE A 337 4.60 -25.39 -1.55
C PHE A 337 4.12 -26.38 -2.64
N GLY A 338 2.91 -26.16 -3.14
CA GLY A 338 2.27 -27.05 -4.09
C GLY A 338 2.03 -28.43 -3.49
N ASP A 339 2.70 -29.47 -4.00
CA ASP A 339 2.66 -30.85 -3.52
C ASP A 339 3.72 -31.21 -2.45
N LYS A 340 4.61 -30.25 -2.12
CA LYS A 340 5.70 -30.40 -1.15
C LYS A 340 5.42 -29.63 0.12
N VAL A 341 5.88 -30.16 1.26
CA VAL A 341 5.78 -29.53 2.58
C VAL A 341 7.17 -29.31 3.15
N GLN A 342 7.38 -28.12 3.67
CA GLN A 342 8.61 -27.73 4.36
C GLN A 342 8.80 -28.55 5.63
N VAL A 343 10.03 -28.99 5.87
CA VAL A 343 10.44 -29.65 7.11
C VAL A 343 11.39 -28.74 7.87
N LEU A 344 10.92 -28.19 8.98
CA LEU A 344 11.69 -27.28 9.83
C LEU A 344 12.71 -28.02 10.70
N SER A 345 12.40 -29.27 11.09
CA SER A 345 13.30 -30.11 11.87
C SER A 345 12.89 -31.59 11.82
N GLY A 346 13.86 -32.47 12.05
CA GLY A 346 13.66 -33.91 12.14
C GLY A 346 14.24 -34.72 10.97
N LEU A 347 14.58 -34.08 9.84
CA LEU A 347 15.18 -34.73 8.68
C LEU A 347 16.49 -34.06 8.27
N LYS A 348 17.31 -34.80 7.51
CA LYS A 348 18.52 -34.30 6.86
C LYS A 348 18.37 -34.38 5.33
N GLU A 349 19.12 -33.54 4.62
CA GLU A 349 19.20 -33.60 3.17
C GLU A 349 19.64 -34.99 2.68
N GLY A 350 18.97 -35.52 1.66
CA GLY A 350 19.28 -36.80 1.06
C GLY A 350 18.78 -38.03 1.84
N GLU A 351 18.19 -37.87 3.04
CA GLU A 351 17.58 -39.03 3.73
C GLU A 351 16.45 -39.63 2.90
N ARG A 352 16.39 -40.95 2.90
CA ARG A 352 15.34 -41.68 2.17
C ARG A 352 14.06 -41.76 3.00
N VAL A 353 12.94 -41.36 2.40
CA VAL A 353 11.61 -41.35 3.05
C VAL A 353 10.59 -42.09 2.18
N VAL A 354 9.61 -42.71 2.81
CA VAL A 354 8.53 -43.42 2.13
C VAL A 354 7.51 -42.40 1.63
N ILE A 355 7.24 -42.39 0.32
CA ILE A 355 6.33 -41.46 -0.34
C ILE A 355 4.95 -42.09 -0.57
N GLN A 356 4.90 -43.40 -0.90
CA GLN A 356 3.66 -44.12 -1.13
C GLN A 356 3.68 -45.48 -0.39
N GLY A 357 2.50 -45.94 0.02
CA GLY A 357 2.34 -47.18 0.77
C GLY A 357 2.63 -47.05 2.26
N ILE A 358 2.57 -45.87 2.81
CA ILE A 358 2.89 -45.53 4.21
C ILE A 358 2.04 -46.34 5.22
N GLU A 359 0.85 -46.76 4.84
CA GLU A 359 -0.08 -47.55 5.64
C GLU A 359 0.42 -49.02 5.89
N LYS A 360 1.32 -49.52 5.04
CA LYS A 360 1.90 -50.86 5.13
C LYS A 360 3.16 -50.91 6.00
N VAL A 361 3.73 -49.74 6.28
CA VAL A 361 5.03 -49.62 6.97
C VAL A 361 4.86 -49.81 8.46
N CYS A 362 5.83 -50.54 9.09
CA CYS A 362 5.90 -50.79 10.53
C CYS A 362 7.31 -50.50 11.07
N GLU A 363 7.38 -50.10 12.34
CA GLU A 363 8.65 -49.83 13.05
C GLU A 363 9.56 -51.08 13.04
N GLY A 364 10.78 -50.92 12.51
CA GLY A 364 11.78 -52.00 12.42
C GLY A 364 11.51 -53.04 11.29
N CYS A 365 10.50 -52.84 10.45
CA CYS A 365 10.31 -53.65 9.25
C CYS A 365 11.38 -53.31 8.20
N LYS A 366 11.67 -54.23 7.28
CA LYS A 366 12.66 -54.03 6.21
C LYS A 366 11.99 -53.70 4.88
N VAL A 367 12.68 -52.89 4.08
CA VAL A 367 12.29 -52.60 2.69
C VAL A 367 12.46 -53.90 1.88
N GLY A 368 11.34 -54.36 1.26
CA GLY A 368 11.41 -55.42 0.27
C GLY A 368 11.77 -54.80 -1.11
N GLY A 369 12.72 -55.41 -1.76
CA GLY A 369 13.09 -55.03 -3.12
C GLY A 369 11.94 -55.27 -4.13
#